data_6d7297439109cc69e50fedeee4a0d60f
#
_entry.id   6d7297439109cc69e50fedeee4a0d60f
#
_cell.length_a   1.000
_cell.length_b   1.000
_cell.length_c   1.000
_cell.angle_alpha   90.00
_cell.angle_beta   90.00
_cell.angle_gamma   90.00
#
_symmetry.space_group_name_H-M   'P 1'
#
loop_
_entity.id
_entity.type
_entity.pdbx_description
1 polymer ?
#
loop_
_entity_poly.entity_id
_entity_poly.type
_entity_poly.pdbx_seq_one_letter_code
_entity_poly.pdbx_strand_id
1 'polypeptide(L)'
;MIDESGIDESLTDSSVTHDDADDLSDAVFIGDSRTVGLQNNCDKPKATFLCSVGMHIDTVMTDQNITLSNGNTGTVIDALGERQYGRVYINLGTNELGWPYIDTFKDYYTQLITKIQEIQPDAVIYAESILPVTASRSLQGDAINNTNVATFNQAISEVVQQTGINYLDCTSAVAGADGTLPEEASSDGIHLMSEYCDKWLNYIIDNT
;
A
#
# COMPACT_ATOMS: atom_id res chain seq x y z
N MET A 1 36.35 -36.61 -43.60
CA MET A 1 35.49 -35.82 -44.48
C MET A 1 34.20 -35.58 -43.79
N ILE A 2 33.86 -34.30 -43.61
CA ILE A 2 32.66 -33.72 -43.01
C ILE A 2 32.45 -33.93 -41.54
N ASP A 3 32.75 -32.83 -40.94
CA ASP A 3 32.41 -32.29 -39.66
C ASP A 3 30.88 -32.04 -39.53
N GLU A 4 30.25 -32.44 -38.43
CA GLU A 4 28.92 -31.94 -38.09
C GLU A 4 29.01 -31.24 -36.74
N SER A 5 28.92 -29.92 -36.84
CA SER A 5 28.79 -29.01 -35.73
C SER A 5 27.49 -29.24 -34.95
N GLY A 6 27.60 -29.69 -33.71
CA GLY A 6 26.52 -29.72 -32.74
C GLY A 6 26.19 -28.30 -32.27
N ILE A 7 24.98 -27.88 -32.48
CA ILE A 7 24.42 -26.65 -31.91
C ILE A 7 24.05 -26.92 -30.45
N ASP A 8 24.76 -26.29 -29.53
CA ASP A 8 24.43 -26.27 -28.11
C ASP A 8 23.34 -25.22 -27.88
N GLU A 9 22.09 -25.65 -27.85
CA GLU A 9 20.98 -24.86 -27.34
C GLU A 9 20.93 -24.95 -25.83
N SER A 10 21.70 -24.11 -25.14
CA SER A 10 21.50 -23.87 -23.73
C SER A 10 20.23 -23.00 -23.56
N LEU A 11 19.08 -23.65 -23.44
CA LEU A 11 17.88 -23.05 -22.89
C LEU A 11 18.18 -22.68 -21.45
N THR A 12 18.40 -21.41 -21.20
CA THR A 12 18.39 -20.87 -19.86
C THR A 12 16.94 -20.88 -19.36
N ASP A 13 16.60 -21.97 -18.68
CA ASP A 13 15.42 -22.03 -17.82
C ASP A 13 15.64 -21.05 -16.66
N SER A 14 15.14 -19.83 -16.78
CA SER A 14 15.01 -18.90 -15.66
C SER A 14 13.79 -19.31 -14.85
N SER A 15 13.92 -20.40 -14.12
CA SER A 15 12.99 -20.71 -13.02
C SER A 15 13.20 -19.64 -11.94
N VAL A 16 12.29 -18.64 -11.91
CA VAL A 16 12.13 -17.75 -10.77
C VAL A 16 11.83 -18.64 -9.56
N THR A 17 12.79 -18.74 -8.66
CA THR A 17 12.61 -19.50 -7.44
C THR A 17 11.65 -18.75 -6.52
N HIS A 18 10.79 -19.44 -5.82
CA HIS A 18 9.76 -18.90 -4.91
C HIS A 18 10.34 -18.00 -3.79
N ASP A 19 11.66 -18.04 -3.57
CA ASP A 19 12.38 -17.19 -2.63
C ASP A 19 12.48 -15.72 -3.09
N ASP A 20 12.34 -15.42 -4.39
CA ASP A 20 12.40 -14.06 -4.94
C ASP A 20 11.05 -13.32 -4.79
N ALA A 21 9.93 -14.04 -4.69
CA ALA A 21 8.60 -13.45 -4.54
C ALA A 21 8.39 -12.78 -3.16
N ASP A 22 9.03 -13.30 -2.12
CA ASP A 22 8.95 -12.75 -0.76
C ASP A 22 9.92 -11.56 -0.53
N ASP A 23 10.76 -11.22 -1.50
CA ASP A 23 11.70 -10.10 -1.38
C ASP A 23 11.01 -8.77 -1.69
N LEU A 24 10.80 -7.96 -0.65
CA LEU A 24 10.27 -6.61 -0.73
C LEU A 24 11.36 -5.52 -0.74
N SER A 25 12.61 -5.87 -1.00
CA SER A 25 13.75 -4.91 -0.97
C SER A 25 13.64 -3.81 -2.02
N ASP A 26 12.89 -4.05 -3.09
CA ASP A 26 12.56 -3.09 -4.15
C ASP A 26 11.25 -2.33 -3.91
N ALA A 27 10.56 -2.62 -2.80
CA ALA A 27 9.26 -2.08 -2.49
C ALA A 27 9.32 -0.86 -1.56
N VAL A 28 8.37 0.06 -1.74
CA VAL A 28 8.10 1.17 -0.82
C VAL A 28 6.61 1.22 -0.47
N PHE A 29 6.32 1.38 0.82
CA PHE A 29 4.98 1.56 1.36
C PHE A 29 4.78 3.01 1.78
N ILE A 30 3.73 3.66 1.27
CA ILE A 30 3.31 5.01 1.63
C ILE A 30 1.98 4.89 2.37
N GLY A 31 1.89 5.45 3.58
CA GLY A 31 0.64 5.35 4.30
C GLY A 31 0.58 5.99 5.67
N ASP A 32 -0.58 5.86 6.28
CA ASP A 32 -0.92 6.43 7.58
C ASP A 32 -0.52 5.52 8.77
N SER A 33 -1.19 5.69 9.90
CA SER A 33 -0.94 4.91 11.14
C SER A 33 -1.12 3.39 10.96
N ARG A 34 -1.93 2.93 10.00
CA ARG A 34 -2.07 1.50 9.70
C ARG A 34 -0.81 0.95 9.04
N THR A 35 -0.21 1.71 8.12
CA THR A 35 1.09 1.36 7.51
C THR A 35 2.23 1.44 8.53
N VAL A 36 2.18 2.39 9.49
CA VAL A 36 3.10 2.39 10.64
C VAL A 36 2.92 1.11 11.48
N GLY A 37 1.69 0.65 11.67
CA GLY A 37 1.39 -0.63 12.32
C GLY A 37 1.99 -1.81 11.56
N LEU A 38 1.87 -1.83 10.24
CA LEU A 38 2.48 -2.85 9.38
C LEU A 38 4.00 -2.87 9.55
N GLN A 39 4.67 -1.72 9.46
CA GLN A 39 6.11 -1.58 9.66
C GLN A 39 6.59 -2.14 11.01
N ASN A 40 5.84 -1.87 12.09
CA ASN A 40 6.25 -2.20 13.45
C ASN A 40 5.92 -3.62 13.88
N ASN A 41 4.95 -4.27 13.24
CA ASN A 41 4.39 -5.55 13.70
C ASN A 41 4.65 -6.74 12.75
N CYS A 42 5.30 -6.52 11.61
CA CYS A 42 5.67 -7.60 10.69
C CYS A 42 7.16 -7.92 10.78
N ASP A 43 7.50 -9.20 10.89
CA ASP A 43 8.88 -9.68 11.05
C ASP A 43 9.72 -9.65 9.75
N LYS A 44 9.10 -9.34 8.59
CA LYS A 44 9.73 -9.62 7.30
C LYS A 44 10.22 -8.44 6.44
N PRO A 45 9.82 -7.19 6.59
CA PRO A 45 10.03 -6.27 5.48
C PRO A 45 11.46 -5.73 5.41
N LYS A 46 12.16 -6.13 4.35
CA LYS A 46 13.29 -5.35 3.82
C LYS A 46 12.80 -4.11 3.05
N ALA A 47 11.49 -3.88 3.00
CA ALA A 47 10.85 -2.78 2.31
C ALA A 47 11.19 -1.43 2.93
N THR A 48 11.06 -0.37 2.13
CA THR A 48 11.08 1.01 2.61
C THR A 48 9.68 1.42 3.07
N PHE A 49 9.59 2.14 4.19
CA PHE A 49 8.33 2.68 4.68
C PHE A 49 8.41 4.22 4.78
N LEU A 50 7.57 4.89 4.01
CA LEU A 50 7.37 6.34 4.01
C LEU A 50 5.99 6.62 4.63
N CYS A 51 5.88 6.43 5.93
CA CYS A 51 4.61 6.47 6.64
C CYS A 51 4.70 7.27 7.94
N SER A 52 3.58 7.85 8.35
CA SER A 52 3.48 8.53 9.64
C SER A 52 2.05 8.46 10.20
N VAL A 53 1.95 8.49 11.54
CA VAL A 53 0.65 8.56 12.22
C VAL A 53 -0.08 9.84 11.81
N GLY A 54 -1.32 9.70 11.37
CA GLY A 54 -2.15 10.83 10.95
C GLY A 54 -1.77 11.40 9.58
N MET A 55 -1.07 10.66 8.72
CA MET A 55 -0.81 11.09 7.35
C MET A 55 -2.12 11.27 6.59
N HIS A 56 -2.30 12.40 5.93
CA HIS A 56 -3.47 12.78 5.14
C HIS A 56 -3.13 12.88 3.66
N ILE A 57 -4.09 12.57 2.79
CA ILE A 57 -3.90 12.60 1.34
C ILE A 57 -3.65 14.02 0.82
N ASP A 58 -4.19 15.06 1.43
CA ASP A 58 -4.02 16.46 1.03
C ASP A 58 -2.67 17.05 1.42
N THR A 59 -2.00 16.46 2.45
CA THR A 59 -0.72 16.96 2.95
C THR A 59 0.46 16.01 2.72
N VAL A 60 0.22 14.77 2.27
CA VAL A 60 1.26 13.74 2.09
C VAL A 60 2.45 14.19 1.24
N MET A 61 2.22 15.06 0.26
CA MET A 61 3.28 15.59 -0.61
C MET A 61 4.02 16.80 -0.04
N THR A 62 3.52 17.42 1.04
CA THR A 62 4.02 18.69 1.59
C THR A 62 4.49 18.61 3.03
N ASP A 63 3.96 17.67 3.81
CA ASP A 63 4.36 17.50 5.21
C ASP A 63 5.80 16.95 5.31
N GLN A 64 6.63 17.64 6.09
CA GLN A 64 8.03 17.26 6.34
C GLN A 64 8.12 16.35 7.56
N ASN A 65 7.66 15.11 7.42
CA ASN A 65 7.57 14.13 8.50
C ASN A 65 8.30 12.80 8.21
N ILE A 66 9.02 12.74 7.08
CA ILE A 66 9.79 11.56 6.67
C ILE A 66 11.28 11.81 6.92
N THR A 67 11.98 10.82 7.47
CA THR A 67 13.44 10.86 7.62
C THR A 67 14.10 10.48 6.30
N LEU A 68 14.90 11.39 5.75
CA LEU A 68 15.68 11.19 4.52
C LEU A 68 16.98 10.43 4.79
N SER A 69 17.64 9.95 3.75
CA SER A 69 18.90 9.19 3.83
C SER A 69 20.04 9.97 4.49
N ASN A 70 20.01 11.30 4.39
CA ASN A 70 20.99 12.21 5.01
C ASN A 70 20.69 12.53 6.48
N GLY A 71 19.62 11.97 7.06
CA GLY A 71 19.17 12.18 8.44
C GLY A 71 18.32 13.44 8.66
N ASN A 72 18.07 14.25 7.65
CA ASN A 72 17.14 15.38 7.72
C ASN A 72 15.68 14.90 7.59
N THR A 73 14.73 15.77 7.94
CA THR A 73 13.32 15.59 7.60
C THR A 73 13.02 16.12 6.22
N GLY A 74 12.14 15.42 5.50
CA GLY A 74 11.61 15.81 4.20
C GLY A 74 10.20 15.30 3.98
N THR A 75 9.68 15.50 2.79
CA THR A 75 8.38 15.01 2.38
C THR A 75 8.47 13.55 1.87
N VAL A 76 7.32 12.88 1.71
CA VAL A 76 7.26 11.59 1.00
C VAL A 76 7.86 11.70 -0.41
N ILE A 77 7.62 12.83 -1.09
CA ILE A 77 8.13 13.08 -2.44
C ILE A 77 9.65 13.24 -2.46
N ASP A 78 10.24 13.93 -1.48
CA ASP A 78 11.70 14.03 -1.33
C ASP A 78 12.32 12.64 -1.15
N ALA A 79 11.77 11.84 -0.24
CA ALA A 79 12.25 10.49 0.04
C ALA A 79 12.11 9.54 -1.15
N LEU A 80 11.00 9.60 -1.90
CA LEU A 80 10.82 8.84 -3.14
C LEU A 80 11.86 9.21 -4.20
N GLY A 81 12.33 10.46 -4.21
CA GLY A 81 13.36 10.93 -5.14
C GLY A 81 14.77 10.40 -4.83
N GLU A 82 15.01 9.81 -3.66
CA GLU A 82 16.36 9.35 -3.25
C GLU A 82 16.77 8.03 -3.92
N ARG A 83 15.83 7.20 -4.39
CA ARG A 83 16.11 5.95 -5.12
C ARG A 83 14.94 5.52 -6.02
N GLN A 84 15.20 4.60 -6.94
CA GLN A 84 14.15 3.96 -7.73
C GLN A 84 13.66 2.68 -7.03
N TYR A 85 12.36 2.44 -7.13
CA TYR A 85 11.67 1.28 -6.57
C TYR A 85 11.05 0.45 -7.71
N GLY A 86 10.95 -0.85 -7.52
CA GLY A 86 10.21 -1.73 -8.43
C GLY A 86 8.70 -1.67 -8.15
N ARG A 87 8.34 -1.52 -6.88
CA ARG A 87 6.93 -1.54 -6.43
C ARG A 87 6.66 -0.40 -5.44
N VAL A 88 5.52 0.29 -5.64
CA VAL A 88 5.03 1.35 -4.75
C VAL A 88 3.61 0.99 -4.28
N TYR A 89 3.42 0.88 -2.99
CA TYR A 89 2.14 0.61 -2.35
C TYR A 89 1.63 1.86 -1.63
N ILE A 90 0.35 2.21 -1.84
CA ILE A 90 -0.28 3.39 -1.25
C ILE A 90 -1.47 2.94 -0.41
N ASN A 91 -1.41 3.12 0.91
CA ASN A 91 -2.51 2.88 1.83
C ASN A 91 -2.86 4.17 2.58
N LEU A 92 -3.73 4.98 1.97
CA LEU A 92 -4.22 6.26 2.51
C LEU A 92 -5.74 6.35 2.36
N GLY A 93 -6.37 7.12 3.21
CA GLY A 93 -7.80 7.38 3.16
C GLY A 93 -8.54 7.15 4.48
N THR A 94 -7.92 6.48 5.45
CA THR A 94 -8.54 6.26 6.78
C THR A 94 -8.82 7.58 7.49
N ASN A 95 -7.93 8.56 7.37
CA ASN A 95 -8.05 9.86 8.02
C ASN A 95 -9.00 10.82 7.29
N GLU A 96 -9.36 10.52 6.05
CA GLU A 96 -10.28 11.27 5.20
C GLU A 96 -11.72 10.76 5.28
N LEU A 97 -11.95 9.63 5.96
CA LEU A 97 -13.30 9.06 6.10
C LEU A 97 -14.25 10.12 6.67
N GLY A 98 -15.32 10.40 5.91
CA GLY A 98 -16.29 11.42 6.28
C GLY A 98 -16.00 12.82 5.74
N TRP A 99 -14.99 13.02 4.91
CA TRP A 99 -14.88 14.27 4.17
C TRP A 99 -16.13 14.50 3.32
N PRO A 100 -16.69 15.72 3.35
CA PRO A 100 -17.99 16.00 2.70
C PRO A 100 -17.91 16.02 1.18
N TYR A 101 -16.71 16.19 0.61
CA TYR A 101 -16.49 16.31 -0.83
C TYR A 101 -15.56 15.19 -1.32
N ILE A 102 -16.16 14.08 -1.75
CA ILE A 102 -15.42 12.89 -2.23
C ILE A 102 -14.56 13.20 -3.47
N ASP A 103 -14.99 14.15 -4.32
CA ASP A 103 -14.23 14.54 -5.48
C ASP A 103 -12.91 15.23 -5.10
N THR A 104 -12.89 16.00 -4.01
CA THR A 104 -11.65 16.58 -3.47
C THR A 104 -10.66 15.50 -3.03
N PHE A 105 -11.14 14.42 -2.41
CA PHE A 105 -10.34 13.26 -2.07
C PHE A 105 -9.74 12.60 -3.34
N LYS A 106 -10.57 12.38 -4.37
CA LYS A 106 -10.12 11.81 -5.65
C LYS A 106 -9.08 12.70 -6.33
N ASP A 107 -9.26 14.02 -6.30
CA ASP A 107 -8.32 14.98 -6.89
C ASP A 107 -6.94 14.89 -6.21
N TYR A 108 -6.87 14.88 -4.87
CA TYR A 108 -5.60 14.72 -4.15
C TYR A 108 -4.95 13.35 -4.40
N TYR A 109 -5.75 12.29 -4.42
CA TYR A 109 -5.25 10.95 -4.69
C TYR A 109 -4.66 10.86 -6.12
N THR A 110 -5.34 11.44 -7.11
CA THR A 110 -4.86 11.54 -8.50
C THR A 110 -3.56 12.34 -8.60
N GLN A 111 -3.45 13.47 -7.88
CA GLN A 111 -2.23 14.27 -7.85
C GLN A 111 -1.05 13.49 -7.26
N LEU A 112 -1.27 12.76 -6.17
CA LEU A 112 -0.24 11.91 -5.56
C LEU A 112 0.24 10.84 -6.55
N ILE A 113 -0.68 10.08 -7.16
CA ILE A 113 -0.34 9.03 -8.14
C ILE A 113 0.45 9.62 -9.31
N THR A 114 -0.03 10.73 -9.89
CA THR A 114 0.65 11.40 -11.00
C THR A 114 2.08 11.79 -10.62
N LYS A 115 2.25 12.31 -9.39
CA LYS A 115 3.59 12.68 -8.89
C LYS A 115 4.50 11.48 -8.69
N ILE A 116 3.96 10.37 -8.19
CA ILE A 116 4.71 9.12 -8.05
C ILE A 116 5.12 8.59 -9.44
N GLN A 117 4.22 8.57 -10.42
CA GLN A 117 4.54 8.15 -11.80
C GLN A 117 5.65 8.99 -12.44
N GLU A 118 5.71 10.30 -12.14
CA GLU A 118 6.80 11.18 -12.61
C GLU A 118 8.16 10.81 -11.99
N ILE A 119 8.20 10.46 -10.70
CA ILE A 119 9.44 10.21 -9.94
C ILE A 119 9.90 8.76 -10.08
N GLN A 120 8.95 7.83 -10.22
CA GLN A 120 9.13 6.38 -10.27
C GLN A 120 8.56 5.81 -11.58
N PRO A 121 9.10 6.20 -12.75
CA PRO A 121 8.47 5.90 -14.05
C PRO A 121 8.42 4.39 -14.38
N ASP A 122 9.32 3.60 -13.80
CA ASP A 122 9.41 2.16 -14.05
C ASP A 122 8.75 1.31 -12.95
N ALA A 123 8.24 1.94 -11.87
CA ALA A 123 7.63 1.22 -10.76
C ALA A 123 6.21 0.73 -11.08
N VAL A 124 5.88 -0.45 -10.61
CA VAL A 124 4.49 -0.91 -10.55
C VAL A 124 3.83 -0.28 -9.32
N ILE A 125 2.76 0.50 -9.54
CA ILE A 125 2.08 1.23 -8.47
C ILE A 125 0.77 0.51 -8.12
N TYR A 126 0.56 0.31 -6.83
CA TYR A 126 -0.64 -0.27 -6.26
C TYR A 126 -1.30 0.72 -5.29
N ALA A 127 -2.58 1.03 -5.51
CA ALA A 127 -3.41 1.68 -4.50
C ALA A 127 -4.17 0.58 -3.75
N GLU A 128 -3.90 0.46 -2.46
CA GLU A 128 -4.56 -0.49 -1.59
C GLU A 128 -5.93 0.03 -1.15
N SER A 129 -6.87 -0.89 -0.91
CA SER A 129 -8.12 -0.54 -0.25
C SER A 129 -7.86 -0.07 1.19
N ILE A 130 -8.65 0.89 1.65
CA ILE A 130 -8.78 1.19 3.08
C ILE A 130 -9.33 -0.07 3.75
N LEU A 131 -8.62 -0.58 4.76
CA LEU A 131 -9.04 -1.77 5.47
C LEU A 131 -10.31 -1.51 6.31
N PRO A 132 -11.15 -2.52 6.53
CA PRO A 132 -12.35 -2.37 7.35
C PRO A 132 -12.01 -2.05 8.81
N VAL A 133 -13.00 -1.54 9.53
CA VAL A 133 -12.98 -1.40 10.98
C VAL A 133 -13.86 -2.48 11.61
N THR A 134 -13.73 -2.71 12.94
CA THR A 134 -14.58 -3.68 13.63
C THR A 134 -16.06 -3.24 13.60
N ALA A 135 -16.97 -4.21 13.77
CA ALA A 135 -18.39 -3.92 13.82
C ALA A 135 -18.71 -2.95 14.98
N SER A 136 -18.11 -3.16 16.15
CA SER A 136 -18.29 -2.28 17.30
C SER A 136 -17.79 -0.86 17.05
N ARG A 137 -16.64 -0.72 16.34
CA ARG A 137 -16.11 0.59 15.96
C ARG A 137 -17.03 1.30 14.97
N SER A 138 -17.50 0.59 13.97
CA SER A 138 -18.40 1.12 12.94
C SER A 138 -19.73 1.66 13.52
N LEU A 139 -20.16 1.16 14.67
CA LEU A 139 -21.40 1.57 15.33
C LEU A 139 -21.27 2.80 16.25
N GLN A 140 -20.07 3.39 16.38
CA GLN A 140 -19.86 4.56 17.27
C GLN A 140 -20.49 5.85 16.73
N GLY A 141 -20.95 5.87 15.48
CA GLY A 141 -21.73 6.97 14.90
C GLY A 141 -20.89 8.15 14.41
N ASP A 142 -19.58 8.00 14.32
CA ASP A 142 -18.68 8.98 13.70
C ASP A 142 -18.29 8.60 12.27
N ALA A 143 -17.35 9.34 11.70
CA ALA A 143 -16.91 9.17 10.31
C ALA A 143 -16.15 7.87 10.04
N ILE A 144 -15.49 7.27 11.05
CA ILE A 144 -14.72 6.04 10.88
C ILE A 144 -15.65 4.84 11.03
N ASN A 145 -16.27 4.45 9.94
CA ASN A 145 -17.23 3.34 9.86
C ASN A 145 -17.13 2.62 8.50
N ASN A 146 -17.63 1.38 8.43
CA ASN A 146 -17.51 0.56 7.24
C ASN A 146 -18.33 1.06 6.02
N THR A 147 -19.37 1.86 6.24
CA THR A 147 -20.09 2.51 5.13
C THR A 147 -19.21 3.55 4.43
N ASN A 148 -18.52 4.38 5.22
CA ASN A 148 -17.57 5.34 4.65
C ASN A 148 -16.35 4.64 4.05
N VAL A 149 -15.82 3.57 4.68
CA VAL A 149 -14.75 2.74 4.10
C VAL A 149 -15.15 2.26 2.70
N ALA A 150 -16.35 1.70 2.52
CA ALA A 150 -16.82 1.24 1.22
C ALA A 150 -16.93 2.40 0.20
N THR A 151 -17.44 3.56 0.63
CA THR A 151 -17.58 4.76 -0.23
C THR A 151 -16.21 5.26 -0.72
N PHE A 152 -15.23 5.34 0.19
CA PHE A 152 -13.89 5.82 -0.16
C PHE A 152 -13.10 4.78 -0.97
N ASN A 153 -13.28 3.49 -0.72
CA ASN A 153 -12.71 2.42 -1.54
C ASN A 153 -13.24 2.46 -2.98
N GLN A 154 -14.53 2.76 -3.16
CA GLN A 154 -15.09 3.00 -4.49
C GLN A 154 -14.41 4.19 -5.17
N ALA A 155 -14.17 5.29 -4.44
CA ALA A 155 -13.48 6.47 -4.98
C ALA A 155 -12.02 6.16 -5.37
N ILE A 156 -11.28 5.38 -4.55
CA ILE A 156 -9.92 4.92 -4.89
C ILE A 156 -9.95 4.07 -6.17
N SER A 157 -10.90 3.14 -6.28
CA SER A 157 -11.04 2.30 -7.48
C SER A 157 -11.31 3.14 -8.75
N GLU A 158 -12.11 4.21 -8.65
CA GLU A 158 -12.35 5.13 -9.78
C GLU A 158 -11.08 5.90 -10.17
N VAL A 159 -10.29 6.37 -9.19
CA VAL A 159 -8.99 7.02 -9.44
C VAL A 159 -8.00 6.06 -10.09
N VAL A 160 -7.93 4.81 -9.63
CA VAL A 160 -7.08 3.76 -10.20
C VAL A 160 -7.41 3.53 -11.68
N GLN A 161 -8.70 3.43 -12.03
CA GLN A 161 -9.14 3.27 -13.42
C GLN A 161 -8.75 4.47 -14.30
N GLN A 162 -8.77 5.68 -13.75
CA GLN A 162 -8.41 6.91 -14.48
C GLN A 162 -6.90 7.06 -14.66
N THR A 163 -6.10 6.67 -13.67
CA THR A 163 -4.64 6.83 -13.65
C THR A 163 -3.89 5.63 -14.26
N GLY A 164 -4.58 4.50 -14.45
CA GLY A 164 -4.02 3.29 -15.07
C GLY A 164 -3.04 2.52 -14.17
N ILE A 165 -3.07 2.73 -12.86
CA ILE A 165 -2.31 1.94 -11.88
C ILE A 165 -3.11 0.70 -11.44
N ASN A 166 -2.62 -0.07 -10.48
CA ASN A 166 -3.29 -1.28 -9.99
C ASN A 166 -4.08 -0.98 -8.71
N TYR A 167 -5.27 -1.57 -8.60
CA TYR A 167 -6.03 -1.62 -7.35
C TYR A 167 -5.75 -2.93 -6.62
N LEU A 168 -5.41 -2.86 -5.34
CA LEU A 168 -5.21 -4.03 -4.50
C LEU A 168 -6.25 -4.04 -3.37
N ASP A 169 -7.23 -4.93 -3.47
CA ASP A 169 -8.27 -5.08 -2.44
C ASP A 169 -7.77 -5.89 -1.24
N CYS A 170 -7.09 -5.22 -0.33
CA CYS A 170 -6.59 -5.81 0.91
C CYS A 170 -7.68 -6.10 1.95
N THR A 171 -8.94 -5.68 1.71
CA THR A 171 -10.06 -5.95 2.61
C THR A 171 -10.22 -7.45 2.88
N SER A 172 -10.12 -8.28 1.83
CA SER A 172 -10.27 -9.73 1.91
C SER A 172 -9.21 -10.43 2.77
N ALA A 173 -8.05 -9.80 2.96
CA ALA A 173 -6.96 -10.34 3.77
C ALA A 173 -7.30 -10.36 5.27
N VAL A 174 -8.11 -9.40 5.72
CA VAL A 174 -8.32 -9.15 7.15
C VAL A 174 -9.78 -9.21 7.61
N ALA A 175 -10.73 -9.12 6.67
CA ALA A 175 -12.15 -9.10 6.99
C ALA A 175 -12.68 -10.49 7.39
N GLY A 176 -13.62 -10.50 8.34
CA GLY A 176 -14.44 -11.67 8.64
C GLY A 176 -15.51 -11.91 7.56
N ALA A 177 -16.31 -12.96 7.77
CA ALA A 177 -17.37 -13.36 6.83
C ALA A 177 -18.47 -12.28 6.64
N ASP A 178 -18.59 -11.36 7.57
CA ASP A 178 -19.53 -10.23 7.54
C ASP A 178 -18.94 -8.98 6.86
N GLY A 179 -17.70 -9.05 6.38
CA GLY A 179 -16.98 -7.94 5.72
C GLY A 179 -16.42 -6.90 6.69
N THR A 180 -16.53 -7.12 8.01
CA THR A 180 -15.93 -6.24 9.02
C THR A 180 -14.59 -6.81 9.52
N LEU A 181 -13.76 -5.96 10.14
CA LEU A 181 -12.59 -6.43 10.86
C LEU A 181 -13.05 -7.23 12.09
N PRO A 182 -12.56 -8.47 12.34
CA PRO A 182 -12.87 -9.21 13.56
C PRO A 182 -12.49 -8.43 14.82
N GLU A 183 -13.30 -8.54 15.87
CA GLU A 183 -13.06 -7.77 17.11
C GLU A 183 -11.72 -8.07 17.77
N GLU A 184 -11.23 -9.32 17.66
CA GLU A 184 -9.91 -9.74 18.16
C GLU A 184 -8.73 -9.20 17.32
N ALA A 185 -9.00 -8.71 16.12
CA ALA A 185 -7.98 -8.19 15.22
C ALA A 185 -7.47 -6.80 15.60
N SER A 186 -8.17 -6.11 16.51
CA SER A 186 -7.85 -4.72 16.87
C SER A 186 -8.30 -4.41 18.29
N SER A 187 -7.46 -3.70 19.04
CA SER A 187 -7.81 -3.23 20.39
C SER A 187 -8.66 -1.96 20.40
N ASP A 188 -8.62 -1.16 19.35
CA ASP A 188 -9.37 0.10 19.21
C ASP A 188 -10.39 0.06 18.06
N GLY A 189 -10.46 -1.07 17.38
CA GLY A 189 -11.33 -1.30 16.24
C GLY A 189 -10.80 -0.78 14.91
N ILE A 190 -9.61 -0.18 14.87
CA ILE A 190 -9.00 0.46 13.69
C ILE A 190 -7.63 -0.15 13.36
N HIS A 191 -6.71 -0.14 14.34
CA HIS A 191 -5.32 -0.55 14.14
C HIS A 191 -5.16 -2.06 14.34
N LEU A 192 -4.45 -2.69 13.40
CA LEU A 192 -4.32 -4.14 13.38
C LEU A 192 -3.34 -4.65 14.45
N MET A 193 -3.68 -5.77 15.07
CA MET A 193 -2.75 -6.60 15.84
C MET A 193 -1.78 -7.31 14.89
N SER A 194 -0.61 -7.72 15.41
CA SER A 194 0.49 -8.35 14.65
C SER A 194 0.02 -9.45 13.70
N GLU A 195 -0.78 -10.40 14.17
CA GLU A 195 -1.30 -11.50 13.35
C GLU A 195 -2.02 -11.00 12.09
N TYR A 196 -2.78 -9.91 12.21
CA TYR A 196 -3.54 -9.34 11.09
C TYR A 196 -2.67 -8.44 10.21
N CYS A 197 -1.61 -7.83 10.74
CA CYS A 197 -0.57 -7.21 9.93
C CYS A 197 0.14 -8.25 9.05
N ASP A 198 0.46 -9.44 9.59
CA ASP A 198 1.06 -10.53 8.82
C ASP A 198 0.11 -11.05 7.74
N LYS A 199 -1.19 -11.21 8.02
CA LYS A 199 -2.19 -11.58 7.01
C LYS A 199 -2.25 -10.56 5.87
N TRP A 200 -2.25 -9.27 6.21
CA TRP A 200 -2.25 -8.20 5.22
C TRP A 200 -0.97 -8.21 4.37
N LEU A 201 0.21 -8.30 4.99
CA LEU A 201 1.48 -8.35 4.26
C LEU A 201 1.59 -9.58 3.35
N ASN A 202 1.23 -10.77 3.85
CA ASN A 202 1.24 -11.99 3.06
C ASN A 202 0.28 -11.88 1.85
N TYR A 203 -0.89 -11.27 2.04
CA TYR A 203 -1.81 -11.02 0.93
C TYR A 203 -1.20 -10.10 -0.13
N ILE A 204 -0.49 -9.03 0.27
CA ILE A 204 0.23 -8.16 -0.67
C ILE A 204 1.24 -8.97 -1.47
N ILE A 205 2.09 -9.76 -0.80
CA ILE A 205 3.11 -10.60 -1.42
C ILE A 205 2.49 -11.59 -2.42
N ASP A 206 1.41 -12.24 -2.04
CA ASP A 206 0.76 -13.28 -2.86
C ASP A 206 0.03 -12.72 -4.10
N ASN A 207 -0.24 -11.40 -4.15
CA ASN A 207 -1.08 -10.78 -5.18
C ASN A 207 -0.37 -9.68 -6.00
N THR A 208 0.98 -9.52 -5.86
CA THR A 208 1.72 -8.44 -6.56
C THR A 208 3.06 -8.85 -7.17
#